data_d3df36b74a286c1d96e3677cbcd5d44c
#
_entry.id   d3df36b74a286c1d96e3677cbcd5d44c
#
_cell.length_a   1.000
_cell.length_b   1.000
_cell.length_c   1.000
_cell.angle_alpha   90.00
_cell.angle_beta   90.00
_cell.angle_gamma   90.00
#
_symmetry.space_group_name_H-M   'P 1'
#
loop_
_entity.id
_entity.type
_entity.pdbx_description
1 polymer ?
#
loop_
_entity_poly.entity_id
_entity_poly.type
_entity_poly.pdbx_seq_one_letter_code
_entity_poly.pdbx_strand_id
1 'polypeptide(L)'
;ASDVYKRQGIPFEGHYNILVNPFPIFPRHLTVPETAHVAQRIAPRFGDMLDLARQLTDYTIFYNGPKCGASAPDHAHFQAGNKGFMPIEQDWRRQVAGKVADYGQATLWWLNDAPRTTLVIESADRKTAIKLFDTVYHSLDIQPGEDEPMMNVLVMYEDNKWIVFVFPRAKHRPACYTAEGDANLLSSPASVDLGGVFITPVEKDFIKITAEDIAQILGEVCLSPADFQKVRKRIQEQL
;
A
#
# COMPACT_ATOMS: atom_id res chain seq x y z
N ALA A 1 -7.80 15.27 16.29
CA ALA A 1 -7.47 15.01 14.88
C ALA A 1 -7.69 16.22 13.98
N SER A 2 -8.78 17.02 14.21
CA SER A 2 -9.12 18.16 13.35
C SER A 2 -8.11 19.31 13.35
N ASP A 3 -7.32 19.50 14.42
CA ASP A 3 -6.40 20.64 14.52
C ASP A 3 -5.01 20.41 13.90
N VAL A 4 -4.62 19.16 13.68
CA VAL A 4 -3.33 18.83 13.03
C VAL A 4 -3.36 19.24 11.56
N TYR A 5 -4.52 19.15 10.91
CA TYR A 5 -4.69 19.46 9.48
C TYR A 5 -4.96 20.94 9.19
N LYS A 6 -5.11 21.79 10.22
CA LYS A 6 -5.25 23.25 10.07
C LYS A 6 -3.92 24.00 9.92
N ARG A 7 -2.78 23.32 10.03
CA ARG A 7 -1.46 23.94 9.81
C ARG A 7 -1.27 24.23 8.32
N GLN A 8 -0.61 25.33 8.02
CA GLN A 8 -0.28 25.74 6.64
C GLN A 8 0.55 24.64 5.98
N GLY A 9 -0.08 23.88 5.07
CA GLY A 9 0.57 22.90 4.21
C GLY A 9 0.86 23.49 2.84
N ILE A 10 1.52 22.72 2.00
CA ILE A 10 1.71 23.04 0.59
C ILE A 10 0.51 22.49 -0.18
N PRO A 11 -0.30 23.33 -0.86
CA PRO A 11 -1.43 22.84 -1.65
C PRO A 11 -0.95 21.95 -2.80
N PHE A 12 -1.73 20.89 -3.06
CA PHE A 12 -1.53 19.99 -4.19
C PHE A 12 -2.87 19.74 -4.91
N GLU A 13 -2.89 19.87 -6.24
CA GLU A 13 -4.07 19.68 -7.11
C GLU A 13 -5.36 20.46 -6.67
N GLY A 14 -5.21 21.46 -5.80
CA GLY A 14 -6.32 22.30 -5.32
C GLY A 14 -7.21 21.64 -4.26
N HIS A 15 -7.04 20.35 -3.97
CA HIS A 15 -7.88 19.61 -3.02
C HIS A 15 -7.09 18.74 -2.03
N TYR A 16 -5.77 18.79 -2.04
CA TYR A 16 -4.90 18.17 -1.03
C TYR A 16 -4.00 19.21 -0.36
N ASN A 17 -3.52 18.88 0.84
CA ASN A 17 -2.46 19.61 1.52
C ASN A 17 -1.30 18.68 1.86
N ILE A 18 -0.08 19.02 1.45
CA ILE A 18 1.13 18.31 1.84
C ILE A 18 1.60 18.84 3.18
N LEU A 19 1.62 18.00 4.20
CA LEU A 19 1.95 18.29 5.58
C LEU A 19 3.11 17.41 6.06
N VAL A 20 3.93 17.93 6.98
CA VAL A 20 4.89 17.10 7.72
C VAL A 20 4.12 16.19 8.68
N ASN A 21 4.42 14.88 8.62
CA ASN A 21 3.79 13.92 9.52
C ASN A 21 4.29 14.15 10.97
N PRO A 22 3.38 14.32 11.95
CA PRO A 22 3.77 14.58 13.34
C PRO A 22 4.34 13.35 14.07
N PHE A 23 4.15 12.14 13.51
CA PHE A 23 4.65 10.87 14.06
C PHE A 23 5.45 10.13 12.99
N PRO A 24 6.65 10.62 12.63
CA PRO A 24 7.37 10.10 11.48
C PRO A 24 7.93 8.70 11.72
N ILE A 25 7.74 7.81 10.75
CA ILE A 25 8.44 6.52 10.63
C ILE A 25 9.71 6.69 9.79
N PHE A 26 9.62 7.53 8.75
CA PHE A 26 10.72 7.85 7.84
C PHE A 26 11.50 9.07 8.31
N PRO A 27 12.78 9.22 7.94
CA PRO A 27 13.54 10.46 8.20
C PRO A 27 12.85 11.71 7.65
N ARG A 28 12.18 11.60 6.50
CA ARG A 28 11.25 12.60 5.95
C ARG A 28 9.92 11.91 5.70
N HIS A 29 8.89 12.27 6.45
CA HIS A 29 7.58 11.65 6.39
C HIS A 29 6.50 12.74 6.22
N LEU A 30 5.71 12.62 5.17
CA LEU A 30 4.64 13.54 4.84
C LEU A 30 3.29 12.85 4.96
N THR A 31 2.27 13.63 5.26
CA THR A 31 0.85 13.24 5.18
C THR A 31 0.17 14.18 4.20
N VAL A 32 -0.62 13.62 3.30
CA VAL A 32 -1.28 14.36 2.22
C VAL A 32 -2.79 14.11 2.31
N PRO A 33 -3.48 14.78 3.27
CA PRO A 33 -4.92 14.67 3.41
C PRO A 33 -5.64 15.46 2.32
N GLU A 34 -6.80 14.95 1.91
CA GLU A 34 -7.75 15.74 1.14
C GLU A 34 -8.30 16.88 2.00
N THR A 35 -8.56 18.04 1.41
CA THR A 35 -9.09 19.21 2.13
C THR A 35 -10.53 19.01 2.55
N ALA A 36 -11.29 18.23 1.80
CA ALA A 36 -12.64 17.78 2.16
C ALA A 36 -12.57 16.57 3.09
N HIS A 37 -13.47 16.51 4.09
CA HIS A 37 -13.60 15.34 4.95
C HIS A 37 -14.42 14.27 4.22
N VAL A 38 -13.74 13.35 3.56
CA VAL A 38 -14.33 12.28 2.76
C VAL A 38 -13.66 10.95 3.09
N ALA A 39 -14.40 9.86 2.94
CA ALA A 39 -13.92 8.53 3.30
C ALA A 39 -12.68 8.10 2.51
N GLN A 40 -11.82 7.32 3.15
CA GLN A 40 -10.62 6.73 2.59
C GLN A 40 -10.99 5.74 1.48
N ARG A 41 -10.76 6.11 0.22
CA ARG A 41 -10.98 5.27 -0.97
C ARG A 41 -9.93 5.57 -2.02
N ILE A 42 -9.31 4.52 -2.57
CA ILE A 42 -8.22 4.65 -3.55
C ILE A 42 -8.75 4.87 -4.99
N ALA A 43 -9.84 4.18 -5.39
CA ALA A 43 -10.25 4.15 -6.79
C ALA A 43 -10.42 5.56 -7.41
N PRO A 44 -11.14 6.51 -6.80
CA PRO A 44 -11.29 7.85 -7.38
C PRO A 44 -10.03 8.72 -7.30
N ARG A 45 -8.99 8.29 -6.55
CA ARG A 45 -7.79 9.07 -6.20
C ARG A 45 -6.49 8.48 -6.71
N PHE A 46 -6.55 7.32 -7.35
CA PHE A 46 -5.32 6.65 -7.81
C PHE A 46 -4.54 7.51 -8.83
N GLY A 47 -5.25 8.24 -9.69
CA GLY A 47 -4.62 9.19 -10.60
C GLY A 47 -3.83 10.29 -9.89
N ASP A 48 -4.38 10.83 -8.80
CA ASP A 48 -3.72 11.86 -7.98
C ASP A 48 -2.50 11.29 -7.26
N MET A 49 -2.56 10.03 -6.83
CA MET A 49 -1.42 9.30 -6.25
C MET A 49 -0.26 9.17 -7.24
N LEU A 50 -0.55 8.89 -8.52
CA LEU A 50 0.46 8.88 -9.59
C LEU A 50 1.07 10.26 -9.81
N ASP A 51 0.25 11.31 -9.85
CA ASP A 51 0.70 12.68 -10.06
C ASP A 51 1.56 13.15 -8.89
N LEU A 52 1.17 12.82 -7.67
CA LEU A 52 1.95 13.11 -6.46
C LEU A 52 3.32 12.41 -6.50
N ALA A 53 3.39 11.13 -6.88
CA ALA A 53 4.64 10.39 -7.01
C ALA A 53 5.57 11.00 -8.07
N ARG A 54 5.01 11.49 -9.17
CA ARG A 54 5.78 12.17 -10.23
C ARG A 54 6.31 13.52 -9.80
N GLN A 55 5.59 14.25 -8.93
CA GLN A 55 6.06 15.53 -8.39
C GLN A 55 7.06 15.36 -7.24
N LEU A 56 6.88 14.33 -6.41
CA LEU A 56 7.72 14.04 -5.27
C LEU A 56 8.68 12.87 -5.56
N THR A 57 9.56 13.02 -6.54
CA THR A 57 10.44 11.94 -7.04
C THR A 57 11.40 11.36 -6.00
N ASP A 58 11.68 12.10 -4.92
CA ASP A 58 12.50 11.65 -3.78
C ASP A 58 11.68 10.85 -2.73
N TYR A 59 10.40 10.65 -2.99
CA TYR A 59 9.49 9.97 -2.07
C TYR A 59 8.82 8.77 -2.73
N THR A 60 8.48 7.80 -1.92
CA THR A 60 7.49 6.76 -2.23
C THR A 60 6.19 7.16 -1.58
N ILE A 61 5.14 7.24 -2.38
CA ILE A 61 3.78 7.55 -1.93
C ILE A 61 3.11 6.25 -1.52
N PHE A 62 2.36 6.27 -0.42
CA PHE A 62 1.66 5.08 0.04
C PHE A 62 0.24 5.35 0.51
N TYR A 63 -0.58 4.34 0.30
CA TYR A 63 -1.99 4.30 0.66
C TYR A 63 -2.28 3.09 1.55
N ASN A 64 -2.96 3.33 2.64
CA ASN A 64 -3.53 2.28 3.49
C ASN A 64 -5.04 2.29 3.36
N GLY A 65 -5.63 1.18 2.95
CA GLY A 65 -7.08 1.02 2.92
C GLY A 65 -7.70 1.05 4.33
N PRO A 66 -9.01 1.26 4.47
CA PRO A 66 -9.70 1.46 5.76
C PRO A 66 -9.41 0.40 6.80
N LYS A 67 -9.39 -0.88 6.41
CA LYS A 67 -9.03 -2.02 7.27
C LYS A 67 -7.65 -2.60 6.93
N CYS A 68 -6.75 -1.76 6.45
CA CYS A 68 -5.39 -2.13 6.04
C CYS A 68 -4.34 -1.21 6.65
N GLY A 69 -4.60 -0.72 7.88
CA GLY A 69 -3.68 0.13 8.63
C GLY A 69 -3.91 1.63 8.46
N ALA A 70 -5.00 2.08 7.83
CA ALA A 70 -5.37 3.49 7.82
C ALA A 70 -5.66 3.97 9.26
N SER A 71 -5.00 5.06 9.68
CA SER A 71 -5.20 5.65 11.01
C SER A 71 -6.46 6.54 11.08
N ALA A 72 -6.90 7.09 9.95
CA ALA A 72 -8.10 7.92 9.81
C ALA A 72 -8.91 7.46 8.58
N PRO A 73 -9.66 6.34 8.68
CA PRO A 73 -10.39 5.78 7.53
C PRO A 73 -11.58 6.64 7.08
N ASP A 74 -11.99 7.61 7.87
CA ASP A 74 -13.04 8.59 7.60
C ASP A 74 -12.54 9.85 6.86
N HIS A 75 -11.20 10.00 6.73
CA HIS A 75 -10.59 11.16 6.05
C HIS A 75 -9.53 10.71 5.04
N ALA A 76 -9.85 10.83 3.76
CA ALA A 76 -8.97 10.41 2.67
C ALA A 76 -7.60 11.11 2.72
N HIS A 77 -6.56 10.32 2.70
CA HIS A 77 -5.18 10.81 2.72
C HIS A 77 -4.21 9.82 2.08
N PHE A 78 -3.14 10.36 1.53
CA PHE A 78 -1.92 9.64 1.22
C PHE A 78 -0.84 9.94 2.25
N GLN A 79 0.21 9.16 2.25
CA GLN A 79 1.43 9.44 2.97
C GLN A 79 2.62 9.33 2.01
N ALA A 80 3.74 9.95 2.37
CA ALA A 80 4.96 9.87 1.59
C ALA A 80 6.18 9.74 2.51
N GLY A 81 7.05 8.80 2.20
CA GLY A 81 8.31 8.56 2.91
C GLY A 81 9.49 8.57 1.95
N ASN A 82 10.71 8.77 2.47
CA ASN A 82 11.92 8.76 1.65
C ASN A 82 11.97 7.53 0.73
N LYS A 83 12.15 7.76 -0.58
CA LYS A 83 12.45 6.67 -1.52
C LYS A 83 13.75 5.95 -1.12
N GLY A 84 13.80 4.65 -1.32
CA GLY A 84 14.94 3.80 -0.97
C GLY A 84 14.95 3.34 0.48
N PHE A 85 13.94 3.69 1.28
CA PHE A 85 13.81 3.25 2.67
C PHE A 85 13.27 1.82 2.80
N MET A 86 12.33 1.44 1.94
CA MET A 86 11.71 0.12 1.97
C MET A 86 12.44 -0.86 1.03
N PRO A 87 12.85 -2.04 1.51
CA PRO A 87 13.59 -3.03 0.71
C PRO A 87 12.94 -3.39 -0.63
N ILE A 88 11.60 -3.47 -0.69
CA ILE A 88 10.88 -3.82 -1.92
C ILE A 88 11.18 -2.86 -3.08
N GLU A 89 11.47 -1.60 -2.80
CA GLU A 89 11.75 -0.58 -3.82
C GLU A 89 12.96 -0.94 -4.69
N GLN A 90 13.95 -1.62 -4.09
CA GLN A 90 15.19 -2.04 -4.75
C GLN A 90 15.13 -3.50 -5.21
N ASP A 91 14.41 -4.35 -4.48
CA ASP A 91 14.49 -5.80 -4.62
C ASP A 91 13.43 -6.41 -5.54
N TRP A 92 12.36 -5.70 -5.83
CA TRP A 92 11.19 -6.25 -6.52
C TRP A 92 11.52 -6.89 -7.87
N ARG A 93 12.45 -6.30 -8.66
CA ARG A 93 12.80 -6.83 -9.98
C ARG A 93 13.41 -8.23 -9.90
N ARG A 94 14.14 -8.51 -8.82
CA ARG A 94 14.72 -9.85 -8.56
C ARG A 94 13.69 -10.86 -8.09
N GLN A 95 12.56 -10.37 -7.58
CA GLN A 95 11.47 -11.19 -7.08
C GLN A 95 10.37 -11.45 -8.12
N VAL A 96 10.48 -10.88 -9.32
CA VAL A 96 9.51 -11.11 -10.40
C VAL A 96 9.44 -12.60 -10.72
N ALA A 97 8.24 -13.18 -10.52
CA ALA A 97 7.95 -14.58 -10.83
C ALA A 97 7.31 -14.76 -12.21
N GLY A 98 6.64 -13.73 -12.69
CA GLY A 98 6.05 -13.77 -14.02
C GLY A 98 5.22 -12.54 -14.35
N LYS A 99 4.89 -12.43 -15.61
CA LYS A 99 3.97 -11.43 -16.14
C LYS A 99 2.53 -11.92 -16.02
N VAL A 100 1.66 -11.04 -15.52
CA VAL A 100 0.21 -11.30 -15.47
C VAL A 100 -0.45 -10.83 -16.77
N ALA A 101 -0.15 -9.58 -17.18
CA ALA A 101 -0.74 -8.96 -18.35
C ALA A 101 0.08 -7.77 -18.86
N ASP A 102 -0.20 -7.35 -20.10
CA ASP A 102 0.22 -6.07 -20.68
C ASP A 102 -1.01 -5.27 -21.09
N TYR A 103 -0.94 -3.94 -20.94
CA TYR A 103 -1.93 -3.02 -21.48
C TYR A 103 -1.27 -1.71 -21.93
N GLY A 104 -1.22 -1.48 -23.25
CA GLY A 104 -0.54 -0.33 -23.82
C GLY A 104 0.94 -0.28 -23.42
N GLN A 105 1.35 0.78 -22.72
CA GLN A 105 2.71 0.97 -22.22
C GLN A 105 2.89 0.49 -20.76
N ALA A 106 1.96 -0.27 -20.25
CA ALA A 106 2.01 -0.79 -18.89
C ALA A 106 2.10 -2.31 -18.88
N THR A 107 2.91 -2.85 -17.97
CA THR A 107 3.04 -4.27 -17.69
C THR A 107 2.70 -4.54 -16.24
N LEU A 108 1.91 -5.58 -16.01
CA LEU A 108 1.58 -6.09 -14.68
C LEU A 108 2.38 -7.35 -14.39
N TRP A 109 3.19 -7.29 -13.35
CA TRP A 109 4.00 -8.39 -12.84
C TRP A 109 3.40 -8.95 -11.55
N TRP A 110 3.76 -10.18 -11.19
CA TRP A 110 3.57 -10.71 -9.85
C TRP A 110 4.91 -11.17 -9.28
N LEU A 111 5.05 -11.08 -7.95
CA LEU A 111 6.29 -11.41 -7.26
C LEU A 111 6.20 -12.76 -6.56
N ASN A 112 7.34 -13.47 -6.50
CA ASN A 112 7.53 -14.65 -5.65
C ASN A 112 8.13 -14.19 -4.32
N ASP A 113 7.32 -13.58 -3.50
CA ASP A 113 7.70 -12.95 -2.25
C ASP A 113 6.87 -13.46 -1.05
N ALA A 114 6.42 -14.72 -1.13
CA ALA A 114 5.65 -15.35 -0.05
C ALA A 114 6.33 -15.18 1.32
N PRO A 115 5.54 -14.92 2.38
CA PRO A 115 4.06 -15.03 2.43
C PRO A 115 3.29 -13.80 1.93
N ARG A 116 3.95 -12.73 1.49
CA ARG A 116 3.26 -11.62 0.83
C ARG A 116 2.76 -12.07 -0.55
N THR A 117 1.75 -11.37 -1.05
CA THR A 117 1.22 -11.55 -2.40
C THR A 117 1.20 -10.19 -3.06
N THR A 118 2.15 -9.93 -3.96
CA THR A 118 2.40 -8.61 -4.51
C THR A 118 2.20 -8.60 -6.02
N LEU A 119 1.42 -7.61 -6.48
CA LEU A 119 1.34 -7.22 -7.89
C LEU A 119 2.15 -5.94 -8.11
N VAL A 120 2.81 -5.83 -9.27
CA VAL A 120 3.58 -4.63 -9.62
C VAL A 120 3.17 -4.15 -11.00
N ILE A 121 2.68 -2.90 -11.09
CA ILE A 121 2.44 -2.22 -12.35
C ILE A 121 3.67 -1.37 -12.67
N GLU A 122 4.27 -1.58 -13.82
CA GLU A 122 5.32 -0.74 -14.38
C GLU A 122 4.77 -0.05 -15.63
N SER A 123 4.78 1.30 -15.68
CA SER A 123 4.22 2.04 -16.81
C SER A 123 4.93 3.37 -17.04
N ALA A 124 5.19 3.70 -18.30
CA ALA A 124 5.64 5.03 -18.72
C ALA A 124 4.44 5.96 -19.04
N ASP A 125 3.21 5.44 -19.10
CA ASP A 125 2.02 6.20 -19.43
C ASP A 125 1.00 6.15 -18.29
N ARG A 126 0.52 7.34 -17.86
CA ARG A 126 -0.41 7.51 -16.76
C ARG A 126 -1.74 6.80 -16.99
N LYS A 127 -2.28 6.89 -18.22
CA LYS A 127 -3.61 6.33 -18.53
C LYS A 127 -3.59 4.81 -18.50
N THR A 128 -2.52 4.21 -19.03
CA THR A 128 -2.36 2.75 -19.01
C THR A 128 -2.09 2.22 -17.61
N ALA A 129 -1.35 2.97 -16.77
CA ALA A 129 -1.18 2.65 -15.35
C ALA A 129 -2.53 2.64 -14.61
N ILE A 130 -3.36 3.67 -14.81
CA ILE A 130 -4.70 3.75 -14.22
C ILE A 130 -5.57 2.59 -14.70
N LYS A 131 -5.56 2.27 -15.99
CA LYS A 131 -6.37 1.17 -16.53
C LYS A 131 -5.99 -0.18 -15.95
N LEU A 132 -4.68 -0.46 -15.83
CA LEU A 132 -4.22 -1.71 -15.20
C LEU A 132 -4.57 -1.75 -13.71
N PHE A 133 -4.41 -0.65 -12.99
CA PHE A 133 -4.81 -0.58 -11.58
C PHE A 133 -6.31 -0.80 -11.42
N ASP A 134 -7.14 -0.17 -12.26
CA ASP A 134 -8.59 -0.35 -12.26
C ASP A 134 -8.99 -1.82 -12.50
N THR A 135 -8.30 -2.49 -13.44
CA THR A 135 -8.50 -3.92 -13.67
C THR A 135 -8.13 -4.76 -12.45
N VAL A 136 -6.98 -4.46 -11.79
CA VAL A 136 -6.60 -5.12 -10.53
C VAL A 136 -7.66 -4.88 -9.46
N TYR A 137 -8.08 -3.63 -9.27
CA TYR A 137 -9.09 -3.24 -8.29
C TYR A 137 -10.39 -4.03 -8.44
N HIS A 138 -10.93 -4.11 -9.66
CA HIS A 138 -12.18 -4.83 -9.94
C HIS A 138 -12.04 -6.36 -9.98
N SER A 139 -10.82 -6.88 -9.94
CA SER A 139 -10.54 -8.31 -9.82
C SER A 139 -10.48 -8.79 -8.38
N LEU A 140 -10.45 -7.87 -7.42
CA LEU A 140 -10.44 -8.17 -5.98
C LEU A 140 -11.87 -8.22 -5.42
N ASP A 141 -12.07 -9.10 -4.45
CA ASP A 141 -13.37 -9.20 -3.77
C ASP A 141 -13.50 -8.07 -2.73
N ILE A 142 -14.69 -7.44 -2.69
CA ILE A 142 -15.04 -6.48 -1.65
C ILE A 142 -15.72 -7.24 -0.53
N GLN A 143 -15.24 -7.10 0.69
CA GLN A 143 -15.81 -7.75 1.86
C GLN A 143 -17.18 -7.16 2.21
N PRO A 144 -18.11 -7.94 2.77
CA PRO A 144 -19.42 -7.44 3.18
C PRO A 144 -19.31 -6.22 4.10
N GLY A 145 -20.00 -5.14 3.74
CA GLY A 145 -20.01 -3.88 4.48
C GLY A 145 -18.81 -2.96 4.23
N GLU A 146 -17.90 -3.31 3.32
CA GLU A 146 -16.81 -2.46 2.87
C GLU A 146 -17.15 -1.77 1.55
N ASP A 147 -16.54 -0.61 1.32
CA ASP A 147 -16.74 0.21 0.12
C ASP A 147 -15.72 -0.08 -0.97
N GLU A 148 -14.60 -0.71 -0.63
CA GLU A 148 -13.52 -1.07 -1.56
C GLU A 148 -12.82 -2.36 -1.15
N PRO A 149 -12.08 -3.01 -2.08
CA PRO A 149 -11.27 -4.17 -1.74
C PRO A 149 -10.18 -3.80 -0.74
N MET A 150 -9.87 -4.72 0.15
CA MET A 150 -8.79 -4.55 1.12
C MET A 150 -7.44 -4.58 0.40
N MET A 151 -6.68 -3.49 0.48
CA MET A 151 -5.34 -3.39 -0.10
C MET A 151 -4.48 -2.32 0.55
N ASN A 152 -3.17 -2.47 0.37
CA ASN A 152 -2.19 -1.41 0.53
C ASN A 152 -1.52 -1.14 -0.82
N VAL A 153 -1.12 0.10 -1.07
CA VAL A 153 -0.49 0.50 -2.34
C VAL A 153 0.72 1.36 -2.08
N LEU A 154 1.81 1.10 -2.80
CA LEU A 154 2.97 1.99 -2.87
C LEU A 154 3.14 2.47 -4.31
N VAL A 155 3.53 3.72 -4.49
CA VAL A 155 3.86 4.28 -5.80
C VAL A 155 5.16 5.05 -5.72
N MET A 156 6.09 4.74 -6.60
CA MET A 156 7.28 5.55 -6.84
C MET A 156 7.38 5.92 -8.32
N TYR A 157 8.08 7.01 -8.61
CA TYR A 157 8.41 7.44 -9.97
C TYR A 157 9.91 7.49 -10.16
N GLU A 158 10.41 6.72 -11.12
CA GLU A 158 11.83 6.71 -11.47
C GLU A 158 12.03 6.28 -12.93
N ASP A 159 13.09 6.72 -13.55
CA ASP A 159 13.41 6.42 -14.95
C ASP A 159 12.25 6.69 -15.93
N ASN A 160 11.49 7.75 -15.68
CA ASN A 160 10.31 8.16 -16.43
C ASN A 160 9.17 7.11 -16.40
N LYS A 161 9.09 6.29 -15.35
CA LYS A 161 8.05 5.28 -15.16
C LYS A 161 7.47 5.36 -13.75
N TRP A 162 6.20 5.06 -13.65
CA TRP A 162 5.56 4.71 -12.39
C TRP A 162 5.77 3.23 -12.09
N ILE A 163 6.18 2.95 -10.87
CA ILE A 163 6.23 1.61 -10.29
C ILE A 163 5.20 1.58 -9.16
N VAL A 164 4.18 0.76 -9.32
CA VAL A 164 3.05 0.65 -8.38
C VAL A 164 3.05 -0.74 -7.79
N PHE A 165 3.21 -0.83 -6.48
CA PHE A 165 3.06 -2.09 -5.75
C PHE A 165 1.66 -2.15 -5.17
N VAL A 166 0.93 -3.22 -5.46
CA VAL A 166 -0.39 -3.49 -4.88
C VAL A 166 -0.29 -4.75 -4.03
N PHE A 167 -0.65 -4.62 -2.77
CA PHE A 167 -0.71 -5.71 -1.80
C PHE A 167 -2.17 -6.03 -1.47
N PRO A 168 -2.79 -6.99 -2.15
CA PRO A 168 -4.13 -7.43 -1.81
C PRO A 168 -4.17 -8.04 -0.42
N ARG A 169 -5.20 -7.69 0.36
CA ARG A 169 -5.34 -8.10 1.76
C ARG A 169 -6.55 -9.04 1.92
N ALA A 170 -6.39 -10.02 2.81
CA ALA A 170 -7.46 -10.94 3.21
C ALA A 170 -8.05 -10.56 4.57
N LYS A 171 -7.25 -9.93 5.44
CA LYS A 171 -7.61 -9.72 6.85
C LYS A 171 -7.04 -8.40 7.36
N HIS A 172 -7.77 -7.75 8.25
CA HIS A 172 -7.33 -6.48 8.86
C HIS A 172 -6.09 -6.68 9.73
N ARG A 173 -6.17 -7.60 10.70
CA ARG A 173 -5.13 -7.85 11.70
C ARG A 173 -4.89 -9.34 11.89
N PRO A 174 -3.65 -9.75 12.21
CA PRO A 174 -3.33 -11.13 12.51
C PRO A 174 -3.92 -11.56 13.87
N ALA A 175 -3.97 -12.86 14.12
CA ALA A 175 -4.52 -13.41 15.36
C ALA A 175 -3.71 -12.96 16.59
N CYS A 176 -2.40 -12.81 16.48
CA CYS A 176 -1.53 -12.36 17.57
C CYS A 176 -1.85 -10.95 18.07
N TYR A 177 -2.54 -10.10 17.27
CA TYR A 177 -2.91 -8.74 17.69
C TYR A 177 -3.80 -8.72 18.94
N THR A 178 -4.72 -9.66 19.03
CA THR A 178 -5.69 -9.79 20.16
C THR A 178 -5.38 -10.97 21.10
N ALA A 179 -4.27 -11.67 20.87
CA ALA A 179 -3.87 -12.78 21.75
C ALA A 179 -3.52 -12.27 23.15
N GLU A 180 -3.52 -13.18 24.13
CA GLU A 180 -3.17 -12.87 25.51
C GLU A 180 -1.75 -13.34 25.84
N GLY A 181 -1.16 -12.74 26.88
CA GLY A 181 0.14 -13.14 27.42
C GLY A 181 1.26 -13.03 26.37
N ASP A 182 2.14 -14.03 26.37
CA ASP A 182 3.32 -14.06 25.50
C ASP A 182 3.01 -14.26 24.02
N ALA A 183 1.83 -14.77 23.68
CA ALA A 183 1.36 -14.89 22.30
C ALA A 183 0.95 -13.55 21.69
N ASN A 184 0.77 -12.49 22.51
CA ASN A 184 0.41 -11.17 22.03
C ASN A 184 1.60 -10.48 21.34
N LEU A 185 1.37 -10.07 20.09
CA LEU A 185 2.20 -9.15 19.31
C LEU A 185 1.30 -8.04 18.79
N LEU A 186 1.54 -6.81 19.24
CA LEU A 186 0.75 -5.64 18.85
C LEU A 186 1.16 -5.17 17.44
N SER A 187 0.87 -6.00 16.44
CA SER A 187 1.19 -5.74 15.03
C SER A 187 -0.08 -5.60 14.20
N SER A 188 -0.19 -4.49 13.47
CA SER A 188 -1.27 -4.23 12.51
C SER A 188 -0.64 -3.80 11.18
N PRO A 189 -0.17 -4.76 10.36
CA PRO A 189 0.62 -4.46 9.18
C PRO A 189 -0.08 -3.50 8.20
N ALA A 190 0.69 -2.54 7.72
CA ALA A 190 0.31 -1.54 6.74
C ALA A 190 1.29 -1.51 5.56
N SER A 191 1.24 -0.49 4.69
CA SER A 191 2.09 -0.38 3.50
C SER A 191 3.58 -0.49 3.80
N VAL A 192 4.04 0.10 4.91
CA VAL A 192 5.46 0.13 5.28
C VAL A 192 5.94 -1.26 5.65
N ASP A 193 5.14 -2.00 6.42
CA ASP A 193 5.43 -3.39 6.82
C ASP A 193 5.49 -4.29 5.57
N LEU A 194 4.53 -4.13 4.67
CA LEU A 194 4.50 -4.86 3.40
C LEU A 194 5.63 -4.43 2.46
N GLY A 195 6.11 -3.21 2.58
CA GLY A 195 7.30 -2.71 1.89
C GLY A 195 8.62 -3.31 2.40
N GLY A 196 8.58 -4.00 3.54
CA GLY A 196 9.71 -4.71 4.12
C GLY A 196 10.36 -4.03 5.33
N VAL A 197 9.72 -2.98 5.89
CA VAL A 197 10.14 -2.38 7.17
C VAL A 197 9.04 -2.64 8.19
N PHE A 198 9.22 -3.71 8.97
CA PHE A 198 8.21 -4.16 9.92
C PHE A 198 8.22 -3.32 11.20
N ILE A 199 7.07 -2.73 11.55
CA ILE A 199 6.94 -1.80 12.67
C ILE A 199 6.43 -2.53 13.91
N THR A 200 7.20 -2.45 14.99
CA THR A 200 6.84 -2.95 16.31
C THR A 200 6.76 -1.78 17.28
N PRO A 201 5.55 -1.26 17.57
CA PRO A 201 5.38 -0.04 18.36
C PRO A 201 5.68 -0.22 19.85
N VAL A 202 5.81 -1.47 20.32
CA VAL A 202 6.02 -1.81 21.72
C VAL A 202 7.37 -2.52 21.89
N GLU A 203 8.20 -2.05 22.82
CA GLU A 203 9.55 -2.56 23.05
C GLU A 203 9.59 -4.08 23.31
N LYS A 204 8.66 -4.61 24.12
CA LYS A 204 8.57 -6.06 24.37
C LYS A 204 8.43 -6.87 23.08
N ASP A 205 7.69 -6.34 22.10
CA ASP A 205 7.43 -7.02 20.83
C ASP A 205 8.65 -6.90 19.91
N PHE A 206 9.33 -5.75 19.92
CA PHE A 206 10.59 -5.56 19.19
C PHE A 206 11.68 -6.53 19.62
N ILE A 207 11.76 -6.81 20.92
CA ILE A 207 12.79 -7.72 21.48
C ILE A 207 12.50 -9.18 21.12
N LYS A 208 11.22 -9.57 21.12
CA LYS A 208 10.86 -11.00 21.01
C LYS A 208 10.48 -11.46 19.59
N ILE A 209 10.09 -10.54 18.70
CA ILE A 209 9.59 -10.91 17.38
C ILE A 209 10.65 -11.65 16.56
N THR A 210 10.23 -12.72 15.90
CA THR A 210 11.09 -13.53 15.04
C THR A 210 10.71 -13.39 13.57
N ALA A 211 11.56 -13.90 12.68
CA ALA A 211 11.24 -13.97 11.24
C ALA A 211 10.02 -14.86 10.97
N GLU A 212 9.85 -15.93 11.76
CA GLU A 212 8.70 -16.82 11.68
C GLU A 212 7.40 -16.11 12.08
N ASP A 213 7.43 -15.31 13.14
CA ASP A 213 6.28 -14.48 13.55
C ASP A 213 5.88 -13.52 12.44
N ILE A 214 6.86 -12.82 11.84
CA ILE A 214 6.61 -11.90 10.72
C ILE A 214 6.01 -12.66 9.53
N ALA A 215 6.56 -13.82 9.18
CA ALA A 215 6.05 -14.64 8.08
C ALA A 215 4.61 -15.10 8.35
N GLN A 216 4.30 -15.54 9.58
CA GLN A 216 2.94 -15.90 9.96
C GLN A 216 1.98 -14.71 9.89
N ILE A 217 2.36 -13.56 10.45
CA ILE A 217 1.58 -12.32 10.43
C ILE A 217 1.24 -11.92 9.00
N LEU A 218 2.25 -11.88 8.12
CA LEU A 218 2.05 -11.52 6.71
C LEU A 218 1.19 -12.55 5.98
N GLY A 219 1.37 -13.85 6.25
CA GLY A 219 0.57 -14.93 5.69
C GLY A 219 -0.91 -14.87 6.10
N GLU A 220 -1.20 -14.37 7.31
CA GLU A 220 -2.57 -14.18 7.77
C GLU A 220 -3.27 -12.98 7.14
N VAL A 221 -2.55 -11.89 6.91
CA VAL A 221 -3.17 -10.63 6.46
C VAL A 221 -3.17 -10.46 4.95
N CYS A 222 -2.29 -11.13 4.21
CA CYS A 222 -2.27 -11.16 2.75
C CYS A 222 -3.20 -12.25 2.19
N LEU A 223 -3.49 -12.19 0.89
CA LEU A 223 -4.24 -13.26 0.24
C LEU A 223 -3.46 -14.59 0.31
N SER A 224 -4.21 -15.69 0.40
CA SER A 224 -3.60 -17.01 0.22
C SER A 224 -3.03 -17.17 -1.21
N PRO A 225 -2.03 -18.02 -1.43
CA PRO A 225 -1.51 -18.29 -2.78
C PRO A 225 -2.60 -18.72 -3.77
N ALA A 226 -3.59 -19.51 -3.30
CA ALA A 226 -4.70 -19.96 -4.10
C ALA A 226 -5.66 -18.82 -4.51
N ASP A 227 -5.98 -17.92 -3.59
CA ASP A 227 -6.84 -16.77 -3.88
C ASP A 227 -6.11 -15.74 -4.74
N PHE A 228 -4.82 -15.55 -4.51
CA PHE A 228 -3.98 -14.71 -5.36
C PHE A 228 -3.90 -15.24 -6.80
N GLN A 229 -3.85 -16.55 -6.99
CA GLN A 229 -3.92 -17.17 -8.31
C GLN A 229 -5.27 -16.90 -9.00
N LYS A 230 -6.38 -16.98 -8.26
CA LYS A 230 -7.71 -16.64 -8.79
C LYS A 230 -7.77 -15.16 -9.22
N VAL A 231 -7.24 -14.25 -8.42
CA VAL A 231 -7.17 -12.82 -8.77
C VAL A 231 -6.39 -12.61 -10.07
N ARG A 232 -5.20 -13.20 -10.20
CA ARG A 232 -4.40 -13.10 -11.43
C ARG A 232 -5.16 -13.63 -12.67
N LYS A 233 -5.89 -14.72 -12.52
CA LYS A 233 -6.73 -15.26 -13.60
C LYS A 233 -7.86 -14.30 -13.99
N ARG A 234 -8.58 -13.73 -13.01
CA ARG A 234 -9.63 -12.72 -13.26
C ARG A 234 -9.08 -11.49 -13.99
N ILE A 235 -7.87 -11.04 -13.65
CA ILE A 235 -7.20 -9.92 -14.34
C ILE A 235 -6.96 -10.27 -15.80
N GLN A 236 -6.44 -11.47 -16.08
CA GLN A 236 -6.17 -11.92 -17.46
C GLN A 236 -7.44 -12.08 -18.30
N GLU A 237 -8.57 -12.41 -17.68
CA GLU A 237 -9.88 -12.54 -18.36
C GLU A 237 -10.52 -11.19 -18.70
N GLN A 238 -10.06 -10.07 -18.08
CA GLN A 238 -10.59 -8.72 -18.29
C GLN A 238 -9.78 -7.86 -19.28
N LEU A 239 -8.61 -8.31 -19.68
CA LEU A 239 -7.69 -7.63 -20.59
C LEU A 239 -7.55 -8.35 -21.92
#